data_a5ba97507bf59dd02d3f6cb462897c49
#
_entry.id   a5ba97507bf59dd02d3f6cb462897c49
#
_cell.length_a   1.000
_cell.length_b   1.000
_cell.length_c   1.000
_cell.angle_alpha   90.00
_cell.angle_beta   90.00
_cell.angle_gamma   90.00
#
_symmetry.space_group_name_H-M   'P 1'
#
loop_
_entity.id
_entity.type
_entity.pdbx_description
1 polymer ?
#
loop_
_entity_poly.entity_id
_entity_poly.type
_entity_poly.pdbx_seq_one_letter_code
_entity_poly.pdbx_strand_id
1 'polypeptide(L)'
;MKRVLIPVGILLGCILVAAFLIRTPTQLEEAAPEIIPVSVRVAEVELQSVDLVVESQGKVQASRTVSLSAPVAGPVEWISPSLEAGGYIEAGQVVIRLDSSDFETTLARSRASLQQAEAEASHAANELARIEELAEQRLASDSQLQDTRRQAQVMQARLADAEASFRQAELDFERTQIMAPFNAVVASRDIELGQYVNRAQAVAVLFGAEEVEVRVPLAIRQLGFLDIPLGSRGELDENAAPTVMLTGQYGGQEHQWQGRMVRTEAAIDANSNTVQSIIRVKQPDPLAASHAWETSQIPLPIGLFVRASIKGKRVEDIIALPRSVIRNNNQVLVVDAENKMYYRDVEIFRLEEDRVLISGGLLPGELICISPIQAVVNGMSVQPVQEITSASAQAAR
;
A
#
# COMPACT_ATOMS: atom_id res chain seq x y z
N MET A 1 67.12 12.88 -99.04
CA MET A 1 66.74 13.74 -97.88
C MET A 1 65.24 13.87 -97.58
N LYS A 2 64.30 13.51 -98.49
CA LYS A 2 62.85 13.70 -98.24
C LYS A 2 62.20 12.57 -97.38
N ARG A 3 62.79 11.39 -97.16
CA ARG A 3 62.26 10.23 -96.42
C ARG A 3 62.39 10.27 -94.90
N VAL A 4 63.18 11.24 -94.33
CA VAL A 4 63.40 11.39 -92.92
C VAL A 4 62.56 12.59 -92.33
N LEU A 5 62.15 13.52 -93.17
CA LEU A 5 61.42 14.69 -92.70
C LEU A 5 59.93 14.41 -92.26
N ILE A 6 59.33 13.43 -92.87
CA ILE A 6 57.90 13.08 -92.55
C ILE A 6 57.78 12.50 -91.16
N PRO A 7 58.57 11.50 -90.75
CA PRO A 7 58.44 10.95 -89.40
C PRO A 7 58.81 11.95 -88.29
N VAL A 8 59.85 12.85 -88.57
CA VAL A 8 60.19 13.87 -87.57
C VAL A 8 59.09 14.93 -87.44
N GLY A 9 58.40 15.27 -88.53
CA GLY A 9 57.27 16.16 -88.41
C GLY A 9 56.09 15.59 -87.62
N ILE A 10 55.80 14.26 -87.77
CA ILE A 10 54.74 13.59 -87.07
C ILE A 10 55.15 13.50 -85.54
N LEU A 11 56.40 13.22 -85.21
CA LEU A 11 56.90 13.15 -83.84
C LEU A 11 56.81 14.54 -83.18
N LEU A 12 57.19 15.59 -83.87
CA LEU A 12 57.01 16.96 -83.35
C LEU A 12 55.58 17.36 -83.13
N GLY A 13 54.65 16.96 -84.07
CA GLY A 13 53.22 17.16 -83.96
C GLY A 13 52.65 16.44 -82.75
N CYS A 14 53.06 15.18 -82.53
CA CYS A 14 52.61 14.42 -81.30
C CYS A 14 53.13 15.03 -80.00
N ILE A 15 54.34 15.56 -79.97
CA ILE A 15 54.89 16.27 -78.80
C ILE A 15 54.11 17.57 -78.53
N LEU A 16 53.81 18.33 -79.58
CA LEU A 16 52.97 19.54 -79.42
C LEU A 16 51.56 19.26 -78.92
N VAL A 17 50.91 18.21 -79.43
CA VAL A 17 49.57 17.80 -79.01
C VAL A 17 49.65 17.29 -77.52
N ALA A 18 50.68 16.52 -77.19
CA ALA A 18 50.89 16.07 -75.80
C ALA A 18 51.17 17.25 -74.85
N ALA A 19 52.01 18.22 -75.29
CA ALA A 19 52.23 19.45 -74.48
C ALA A 19 50.98 20.33 -74.33
N PHE A 20 50.12 20.35 -75.35
CA PHE A 20 48.85 21.07 -75.29
C PHE A 20 47.86 20.37 -74.36
N LEU A 21 47.77 19.04 -74.34
CA LEU A 21 46.94 18.26 -73.44
C LEU A 21 47.44 18.37 -71.96
N ILE A 22 48.77 18.48 -71.76
CA ILE A 22 49.32 18.64 -70.38
C ILE A 22 49.12 20.09 -69.89
N ARG A 23 49.02 21.08 -70.78
CA ARG A 23 48.78 22.48 -70.42
C ARG A 23 47.31 22.87 -70.26
N THR A 24 46.37 22.03 -70.64
CA THR A 24 44.97 22.18 -70.31
C THR A 24 44.68 21.42 -69.05
N PRO A 25 44.81 21.98 -67.84
CA PRO A 25 44.31 21.34 -66.66
C PRO A 25 42.80 21.24 -66.76
N THR A 26 42.29 20.03 -66.87
CA THR A 26 40.86 19.79 -66.60
C THR A 26 40.66 20.24 -65.16
N GLN A 27 40.08 21.41 -64.95
CA GLN A 27 39.52 21.76 -63.65
C GLN A 27 38.39 20.74 -63.43
N LEU A 28 38.71 19.66 -62.68
CA LEU A 28 37.70 18.94 -61.94
C LEU A 28 37.15 19.95 -60.95
N GLU A 29 36.01 20.51 -61.30
CA GLU A 29 35.17 21.23 -60.32
C GLU A 29 34.94 20.21 -59.21
N GLU A 30 35.65 20.38 -58.09
CA GLU A 30 35.46 19.62 -56.90
C GLU A 30 34.04 19.98 -56.44
N ALA A 31 33.04 19.24 -56.92
CA ALA A 31 31.67 19.36 -56.44
C ALA A 31 31.78 19.10 -54.92
N ALA A 32 31.59 20.16 -54.14
CA ALA A 32 31.48 20.03 -52.72
C ALA A 32 30.51 18.87 -52.45
N PRO A 33 30.87 17.90 -51.58
CA PRO A 33 29.99 16.76 -51.30
C PRO A 33 28.60 17.29 -50.94
N GLU A 34 27.60 16.97 -51.75
CA GLU A 34 26.23 17.30 -51.47
C GLU A 34 25.85 16.55 -50.21
N ILE A 35 25.89 17.26 -49.06
CA ILE A 35 25.56 16.70 -47.76
C ILE A 35 24.05 16.42 -47.82
N ILE A 36 23.69 15.19 -48.12
CA ILE A 36 22.30 14.75 -48.08
C ILE A 36 21.85 14.83 -46.63
N PRO A 37 20.92 15.74 -46.27
CA PRO A 37 20.48 15.88 -44.90
C PRO A 37 19.78 14.58 -44.45
N VAL A 38 20.14 14.08 -43.29
CA VAL A 38 19.51 12.89 -42.73
C VAL A 38 18.12 13.25 -42.25
N SER A 39 17.11 12.51 -42.70
CA SER A 39 15.74 12.69 -42.24
C SER A 39 15.59 12.19 -40.80
N VAL A 40 15.11 13.05 -39.90
CA VAL A 40 14.95 12.78 -38.48
C VAL A 40 13.54 13.11 -38.01
N ARG A 41 12.96 12.23 -37.18
CA ARG A 41 11.71 12.55 -36.49
C ARG A 41 12.02 13.49 -35.35
N VAL A 42 11.21 14.52 -35.20
CA VAL A 42 11.32 15.52 -34.15
C VAL A 42 10.00 15.64 -33.38
N ALA A 43 10.12 15.91 -32.10
CA ALA A 43 9.02 16.29 -31.22
C ALA A 43 9.24 17.73 -30.76
N GLU A 44 8.18 18.51 -30.70
CA GLU A 44 8.20 19.85 -30.15
C GLU A 44 8.17 19.79 -28.62
N VAL A 45 8.94 20.66 -27.98
CA VAL A 45 9.00 20.78 -26.52
C VAL A 45 7.79 21.53 -26.02
N GLU A 46 6.93 20.83 -25.28
CA GLU A 46 5.76 21.41 -24.63
C GLU A 46 5.89 21.24 -23.10
N LEU A 47 5.58 22.31 -22.38
CA LEU A 47 5.43 22.26 -20.92
C LEU A 47 4.06 21.68 -20.58
N GLN A 48 4.05 20.68 -19.72
CA GLN A 48 2.82 20.02 -19.28
C GLN A 48 2.82 19.74 -17.79
N SER A 49 1.63 19.60 -17.22
CA SER A 49 1.48 19.12 -15.85
C SER A 49 1.38 17.60 -15.86
N VAL A 50 2.18 16.93 -15.05
CA VAL A 50 2.24 15.48 -14.98
C VAL A 50 1.91 15.01 -13.56
N ASP A 51 0.93 14.11 -13.43
CA ASP A 51 0.69 13.39 -12.17
C ASP A 51 1.75 12.28 -12.03
N LEU A 52 2.55 12.36 -10.99
CA LEU A 52 3.56 11.34 -10.73
C LEU A 52 2.89 10.06 -10.21
N VAL A 53 3.44 8.92 -10.59
CA VAL A 53 3.02 7.62 -10.08
C VAL A 53 4.23 6.93 -9.48
N VAL A 54 4.09 6.39 -8.27
CA VAL A 54 5.11 5.59 -7.61
C VAL A 54 4.67 4.14 -7.65
N GLU A 55 5.47 3.30 -8.31
CA GLU A 55 5.21 1.87 -8.40
C GLU A 55 6.06 1.10 -7.41
N SER A 56 5.44 0.11 -6.80
CA SER A 56 6.10 -0.87 -5.94
C SER A 56 5.24 -2.14 -5.89
N GLN A 57 5.66 -3.11 -5.09
CA GLN A 57 4.92 -4.36 -4.92
C GLN A 57 4.92 -4.78 -3.45
N GLY A 58 3.86 -5.45 -3.04
CA GLY A 58 3.72 -5.88 -1.66
C GLY A 58 2.88 -7.13 -1.49
N LYS A 59 2.93 -7.70 -0.30
CA LYS A 59 2.12 -8.85 0.08
C LYS A 59 0.91 -8.40 0.89
N VAL A 60 -0.25 -8.95 0.55
CA VAL A 60 -1.49 -8.73 1.28
C VAL A 60 -1.44 -9.45 2.61
N GLN A 61 -1.81 -8.75 3.67
CA GLN A 61 -1.88 -9.27 5.04
C GLN A 61 -3.23 -8.90 5.66
N ALA A 62 -3.64 -9.64 6.68
CA ALA A 62 -4.81 -9.24 7.47
C ALA A 62 -4.54 -7.92 8.21
N SER A 63 -5.51 -7.01 8.22
CA SER A 63 -5.42 -5.76 9.00
C SER A 63 -5.42 -6.03 10.50
N ARG A 64 -6.15 -7.08 10.91
CA ARG A 64 -6.22 -7.57 12.30
C ARG A 64 -6.04 -9.08 12.31
N THR A 65 -5.20 -9.56 13.21
CA THR A 65 -5.02 -11.00 13.48
C THR A 65 -5.15 -11.20 14.98
N VAL A 66 -6.06 -12.06 15.39
CA VAL A 66 -6.27 -12.41 16.79
C VAL A 66 -6.17 -13.91 16.95
N SER A 67 -5.31 -14.33 17.87
CA SER A 67 -5.32 -15.70 18.40
C SER A 67 -6.37 -15.78 19.51
N LEU A 68 -7.50 -16.37 19.21
CA LEU A 68 -8.56 -16.60 20.16
C LEU A 68 -8.11 -17.65 21.17
N SER A 69 -8.27 -17.38 22.46
CA SER A 69 -7.83 -18.28 23.51
C SER A 69 -8.96 -18.59 24.50
N ALA A 70 -8.91 -19.76 25.11
CA ALA A 70 -9.87 -20.16 26.14
C ALA A 70 -9.65 -19.33 27.42
N PRO A 71 -10.65 -18.56 27.89
CA PRO A 71 -10.50 -17.76 29.11
C PRO A 71 -10.63 -18.57 30.40
N VAL A 72 -11.28 -19.72 30.32
CA VAL A 72 -11.40 -20.72 31.40
C VAL A 72 -11.01 -22.10 30.87
N ALA A 73 -10.69 -23.04 31.81
CA ALA A 73 -10.34 -24.40 31.43
C ALA A 73 -11.58 -25.30 31.47
N GLY A 74 -11.66 -26.26 30.55
CA GLY A 74 -12.76 -27.22 30.48
C GLY A 74 -12.77 -28.04 29.19
N PRO A 75 -13.57 -29.09 29.09
CA PRO A 75 -13.75 -29.85 27.88
C PRO A 75 -14.60 -29.04 26.86
N VAL A 76 -14.32 -29.17 25.58
CA VAL A 76 -15.08 -28.55 24.50
C VAL A 76 -16.35 -29.35 24.27
N GLU A 77 -17.50 -28.74 24.55
CA GLU A 77 -18.82 -29.35 24.38
C GLU A 77 -19.40 -29.12 22.98
N TRP A 78 -19.13 -27.94 22.41
CA TRP A 78 -19.65 -27.58 21.10
C TRP A 78 -18.71 -26.62 20.36
N ILE A 79 -18.65 -26.78 19.03
CA ILE A 79 -17.91 -25.93 18.13
C ILE A 79 -18.85 -25.46 17.01
N SER A 80 -18.81 -24.18 16.70
CA SER A 80 -19.58 -23.62 15.57
C SER A 80 -19.14 -24.27 14.26
N PRO A 81 -20.08 -24.69 13.38
CA PRO A 81 -19.74 -25.15 12.03
C PRO A 81 -18.99 -24.08 11.20
N SER A 82 -19.20 -22.80 11.50
CA SER A 82 -18.48 -21.70 10.84
C SER A 82 -17.02 -21.57 11.31
N LEU A 83 -16.62 -22.25 12.40
CA LEU A 83 -15.23 -22.22 12.91
C LEU A 83 -14.34 -23.24 12.20
N GLU A 84 -14.38 -23.22 10.86
CA GLU A 84 -13.52 -23.97 9.97
C GLU A 84 -12.66 -23.01 9.14
N ALA A 85 -11.47 -23.43 8.72
CA ALA A 85 -10.59 -22.59 7.94
C ALA A 85 -11.29 -22.04 6.69
N GLY A 86 -11.31 -20.72 6.51
CA GLY A 86 -12.06 -19.99 5.48
C GLY A 86 -13.52 -19.67 5.83
N GLY A 87 -14.03 -20.15 6.96
CA GLY A 87 -15.40 -19.82 7.42
C GLY A 87 -15.50 -18.36 7.88
N TYR A 88 -16.68 -17.78 7.73
CA TYR A 88 -17.01 -16.42 8.19
C TYR A 88 -17.77 -16.46 9.50
N ILE A 89 -17.44 -15.54 10.40
CA ILE A 89 -18.03 -15.43 11.76
C ILE A 89 -18.35 -13.97 12.02
N GLU A 90 -19.53 -13.70 12.52
CA GLU A 90 -19.96 -12.37 12.92
C GLU A 90 -19.46 -11.99 14.32
N ALA A 91 -19.26 -10.70 14.56
CA ALA A 91 -18.94 -10.17 15.88
C ALA A 91 -19.98 -10.57 16.93
N GLY A 92 -19.53 -11.06 18.10
CA GLY A 92 -20.41 -11.52 19.18
C GLY A 92 -21.00 -12.91 18.96
N GLN A 93 -20.78 -13.56 17.83
CA GLN A 93 -21.22 -14.93 17.62
C GLN A 93 -20.44 -15.90 18.51
N VAL A 94 -21.16 -16.81 19.19
CA VAL A 94 -20.52 -17.89 19.98
C VAL A 94 -19.89 -18.88 19.00
N VAL A 95 -18.58 -19.09 19.15
CA VAL A 95 -17.78 -19.98 18.28
C VAL A 95 -17.43 -21.29 18.94
N ILE A 96 -17.27 -21.30 20.26
CA ILE A 96 -16.96 -22.49 21.07
C ILE A 96 -17.77 -22.42 22.36
N ARG A 97 -18.29 -23.55 22.79
CA ARG A 97 -18.87 -23.75 24.12
C ARG A 97 -18.07 -24.79 24.87
N LEU A 98 -17.63 -24.44 26.06
CA LEU A 98 -17.02 -25.38 27.02
C LEU A 98 -18.12 -25.95 27.89
N ASP A 99 -17.90 -27.14 28.46
CA ASP A 99 -18.80 -27.73 29.47
C ASP A 99 -18.96 -26.75 30.64
N SER A 100 -20.19 -26.34 30.89
CA SER A 100 -20.55 -25.34 31.90
C SER A 100 -20.97 -25.94 33.24
N SER A 101 -21.10 -27.27 33.38
CA SER A 101 -21.72 -27.93 34.53
C SER A 101 -21.09 -27.55 35.86
N ASP A 102 -19.77 -27.51 35.96
CA ASP A 102 -19.04 -27.13 37.19
C ASP A 102 -19.20 -25.64 37.48
N PHE A 103 -19.22 -24.80 36.43
CA PHE A 103 -19.41 -23.34 36.57
C PHE A 103 -20.83 -23.02 37.01
N GLU A 104 -21.88 -23.68 36.45
CA GLU A 104 -23.26 -23.55 36.88
C GLU A 104 -23.43 -23.90 38.35
N THR A 105 -22.85 -25.01 38.79
CA THR A 105 -22.87 -25.43 40.17
C THR A 105 -22.21 -24.40 41.09
N THR A 106 -21.05 -23.85 40.66
CA THR A 106 -20.33 -22.82 41.42
C THR A 106 -21.12 -21.53 41.49
N LEU A 107 -21.72 -21.11 40.38
CA LEU A 107 -22.62 -19.92 40.27
C LEU A 107 -23.84 -20.10 41.22
N ALA A 108 -24.51 -21.27 41.22
CA ALA A 108 -25.64 -21.52 42.06
C ALA A 108 -25.25 -21.47 43.56
N ARG A 109 -24.09 -22.01 43.92
CA ARG A 109 -23.56 -21.98 45.31
C ARG A 109 -23.21 -20.55 45.73
N SER A 110 -22.54 -19.78 44.92
CA SER A 110 -22.18 -18.37 45.21
C SER A 110 -23.44 -17.48 45.32
N ARG A 111 -24.45 -17.73 44.49
CA ARG A 111 -25.78 -17.07 44.57
C ARG A 111 -26.47 -17.34 45.92
N ALA A 112 -26.46 -18.60 46.39
CA ALA A 112 -27.01 -18.94 47.70
C ALA A 112 -26.25 -18.25 48.83
N SER A 113 -24.92 -18.20 48.78
CA SER A 113 -24.09 -17.49 49.74
C SER A 113 -24.36 -15.99 49.77
N LEU A 114 -24.56 -15.38 48.62
CA LEU A 114 -24.94 -13.97 48.50
C LEU A 114 -26.28 -13.70 49.18
N GLN A 115 -27.33 -14.51 48.88
CA GLN A 115 -28.61 -14.37 49.51
C GLN A 115 -28.58 -14.51 51.04
N GLN A 116 -27.72 -15.42 51.56
CA GLN A 116 -27.52 -15.55 53.01
C GLN A 116 -26.87 -14.26 53.56
N ALA A 117 -25.80 -13.78 52.93
CA ALA A 117 -25.09 -12.57 53.39
C ALA A 117 -25.99 -11.33 53.36
N GLU A 118 -26.82 -11.19 52.32
CA GLU A 118 -27.84 -10.13 52.22
C GLU A 118 -28.81 -10.16 53.40
N ALA A 119 -29.34 -11.35 53.76
CA ALA A 119 -30.26 -11.49 54.86
C ALA A 119 -29.58 -11.18 56.22
N GLU A 120 -28.32 -11.64 56.42
CA GLU A 120 -27.55 -11.34 57.63
C GLU A 120 -27.20 -9.84 57.76
N ALA A 121 -26.78 -9.20 56.68
CA ALA A 121 -26.51 -7.76 56.65
C ALA A 121 -27.78 -6.91 56.90
N SER A 122 -28.89 -7.28 56.27
CA SER A 122 -30.17 -6.63 56.49
C SER A 122 -30.63 -6.76 57.97
N HIS A 123 -30.51 -7.95 58.55
CA HIS A 123 -30.85 -8.15 59.95
C HIS A 123 -29.95 -7.29 60.86
N ALA A 124 -28.64 -7.28 60.65
CA ALA A 124 -27.69 -6.49 61.44
C ALA A 124 -27.93 -4.97 61.31
N ALA A 125 -28.31 -4.50 60.10
CA ALA A 125 -28.65 -3.10 59.86
C ALA A 125 -29.95 -2.71 60.64
N ASN A 126 -30.96 -3.54 60.57
CA ASN A 126 -32.21 -3.32 61.30
C ASN A 126 -32.01 -3.32 62.84
N GLU A 127 -31.15 -4.22 63.32
CA GLU A 127 -30.80 -4.25 64.75
C GLU A 127 -30.01 -3.02 65.17
N LEU A 128 -29.07 -2.54 64.35
CA LEU A 128 -28.34 -1.30 64.59
C LEU A 128 -29.31 -0.11 64.63
N ALA A 129 -30.23 0.02 63.69
CA ALA A 129 -31.19 1.11 63.66
C ALA A 129 -32.10 1.11 64.95
N ARG A 130 -32.51 -0.09 65.38
CA ARG A 130 -33.27 -0.25 66.62
C ARG A 130 -32.48 0.19 67.87
N ILE A 131 -31.19 -0.21 67.98
CA ILE A 131 -30.34 0.16 69.11
C ILE A 131 -29.99 1.68 69.06
N GLU A 132 -29.80 2.28 67.91
CA GLU A 132 -29.58 3.71 67.73
C GLU A 132 -30.80 4.50 68.26
N GLU A 133 -32.05 4.10 67.92
CA GLU A 133 -33.27 4.73 68.43
C GLU A 133 -33.36 4.60 69.97
N LEU A 134 -33.06 3.42 70.55
CA LEU A 134 -33.03 3.24 72.02
C LEU A 134 -31.95 4.08 72.72
N ALA A 135 -30.76 4.23 72.10
CA ALA A 135 -29.70 5.07 72.62
C ALA A 135 -30.04 6.54 72.65
N GLU A 136 -30.73 7.05 71.64
CA GLU A 136 -31.30 8.42 71.60
C GLU A 136 -32.24 8.64 72.77
N GLN A 137 -33.06 7.62 73.11
CA GLN A 137 -33.95 7.63 74.26
C GLN A 137 -33.24 7.37 75.61
N ARG A 138 -31.89 7.17 75.63
CA ARG A 138 -31.05 6.80 76.79
C ARG A 138 -31.42 5.43 77.41
N LEU A 139 -31.97 4.51 76.63
CA LEU A 139 -32.38 3.17 77.05
C LEU A 139 -31.36 2.10 76.63
N ALA A 140 -30.32 2.42 75.89
CA ALA A 140 -29.20 1.56 75.53
C ALA A 140 -27.87 2.10 76.08
N SER A 141 -26.90 1.22 76.32
CA SER A 141 -25.58 1.65 76.74
C SER A 141 -24.68 1.96 75.51
N ASP A 142 -23.68 2.86 75.72
CA ASP A 142 -22.69 3.18 74.67
C ASP A 142 -21.93 1.95 74.19
N SER A 143 -21.61 1.02 75.09
CA SER A 143 -20.93 -0.25 74.72
C SER A 143 -21.81 -1.10 73.78
N GLN A 144 -23.15 -1.19 74.11
CA GLN A 144 -24.09 -1.97 73.25
C GLN A 144 -24.22 -1.37 71.86
N LEU A 145 -24.30 -0.04 71.78
CA LEU A 145 -24.30 0.69 70.50
C LEU A 145 -23.06 0.42 69.70
N GLN A 146 -21.88 0.52 70.31
CA GLN A 146 -20.62 0.26 69.62
C GLN A 146 -20.49 -1.20 69.17
N ASP A 147 -20.91 -2.17 69.95
CA ASP A 147 -20.90 -3.58 69.60
C ASP A 147 -21.83 -3.90 68.42
N THR A 148 -23.05 -3.37 68.44
CA THR A 148 -24.01 -3.54 67.33
C THR A 148 -23.54 -2.86 66.05
N ARG A 149 -22.92 -1.67 66.20
CA ARG A 149 -22.33 -0.94 65.02
C ARG A 149 -21.20 -1.74 64.39
N ARG A 150 -20.31 -2.30 65.21
CA ARG A 150 -19.22 -3.17 64.75
C ARG A 150 -19.78 -4.43 64.05
N GLN A 151 -20.84 -5.04 64.64
CA GLN A 151 -21.51 -6.21 64.04
C GLN A 151 -22.11 -5.90 62.69
N ALA A 152 -22.81 -4.77 62.54
CA ALA A 152 -23.36 -4.31 61.25
C ALA A 152 -22.26 -4.09 60.22
N GLN A 153 -21.13 -3.48 60.60
CA GLN A 153 -19.99 -3.29 59.71
C GLN A 153 -19.38 -4.65 59.24
N VAL A 154 -19.27 -5.64 60.16
CA VAL A 154 -18.77 -6.98 59.80
C VAL A 154 -19.71 -7.67 58.81
N MET A 155 -21.05 -7.59 59.05
CA MET A 155 -22.02 -8.22 58.15
C MET A 155 -22.04 -7.52 56.78
N GLN A 156 -21.88 -6.19 56.74
CA GLN A 156 -21.77 -5.44 55.48
C GLN A 156 -20.47 -5.82 54.69
N ALA A 157 -19.34 -6.06 55.41
CA ALA A 157 -18.13 -6.53 54.76
C ALA A 157 -18.27 -7.94 54.20
N ARG A 158 -19.02 -8.85 54.90
CA ARG A 158 -19.33 -10.19 54.42
C ARG A 158 -20.24 -10.16 53.17
N LEU A 159 -21.20 -9.24 53.15
CA LEU A 159 -22.04 -9.03 51.98
C LEU A 159 -21.22 -8.62 50.76
N ALA A 160 -20.31 -7.66 50.91
CA ALA A 160 -19.42 -7.21 49.84
C ALA A 160 -18.52 -8.35 49.31
N ASP A 161 -18.01 -9.23 50.19
CA ASP A 161 -17.23 -10.41 49.80
C ASP A 161 -18.07 -11.45 49.04
N ALA A 162 -19.32 -11.70 49.47
CA ALA A 162 -20.25 -12.60 48.81
C ALA A 162 -20.68 -12.06 47.41
N GLU A 163 -20.88 -10.76 47.32
CA GLU A 163 -21.17 -10.09 46.04
C GLU A 163 -19.99 -10.24 45.08
N ALA A 164 -18.76 -10.04 45.53
CA ALA A 164 -17.58 -10.20 44.70
C ALA A 164 -17.39 -11.67 44.24
N SER A 165 -17.65 -12.62 45.12
CA SER A 165 -17.59 -14.07 44.82
C SER A 165 -18.67 -14.47 43.80
N PHE A 166 -19.88 -13.94 43.90
CA PHE A 166 -20.95 -14.18 42.94
C PHE A 166 -20.60 -13.63 41.59
N ARG A 167 -20.14 -12.37 41.50
CA ARG A 167 -19.70 -11.75 40.23
C ARG A 167 -18.58 -12.53 39.55
N GLN A 168 -17.62 -13.05 40.34
CA GLN A 168 -16.55 -13.89 39.79
C GLN A 168 -17.10 -15.17 39.17
N ALA A 169 -17.99 -15.87 39.88
CA ALA A 169 -18.63 -17.08 39.37
C ALA A 169 -19.49 -16.85 38.11
N GLU A 170 -20.19 -15.74 38.07
CA GLU A 170 -20.98 -15.29 36.90
C GLU A 170 -20.08 -15.04 35.68
N LEU A 171 -19.00 -14.30 35.86
CA LEU A 171 -18.02 -14.05 34.79
C LEU A 171 -17.35 -15.34 34.31
N ASP A 172 -17.03 -16.28 35.20
CA ASP A 172 -16.40 -17.55 34.82
C ASP A 172 -17.39 -18.46 34.08
N PHE A 173 -18.68 -18.42 34.43
CA PHE A 173 -19.74 -19.08 33.68
C PHE A 173 -19.92 -18.45 32.28
N GLU A 174 -19.99 -17.13 32.15
CA GLU A 174 -20.05 -16.45 30.86
C GLU A 174 -18.86 -16.80 29.96
N ARG A 175 -17.66 -16.92 30.54
CA ARG A 175 -16.42 -17.26 29.84
C ARG A 175 -16.37 -18.70 29.31
N THR A 176 -17.32 -19.56 29.68
CA THR A 176 -17.48 -20.88 29.04
C THR A 176 -17.93 -20.76 27.59
N GLN A 177 -18.53 -19.62 27.22
CA GLN A 177 -18.92 -19.29 25.86
C GLN A 177 -17.86 -18.36 25.24
N ILE A 178 -17.13 -18.87 24.28
CA ILE A 178 -16.10 -18.09 23.59
C ILE A 178 -16.72 -17.47 22.35
N MET A 179 -16.68 -16.13 22.26
CA MET A 179 -17.29 -15.35 21.19
C MET A 179 -16.25 -14.71 20.28
N ALA A 180 -16.61 -14.47 19.03
CA ALA A 180 -15.78 -13.70 18.12
C ALA A 180 -15.79 -12.20 18.50
N PRO A 181 -14.61 -11.56 18.64
CA PRO A 181 -14.52 -10.16 19.07
C PRO A 181 -14.86 -9.16 17.96
N PHE A 182 -14.86 -9.58 16.69
CA PHE A 182 -15.17 -8.78 15.49
C PHE A 182 -15.59 -9.70 14.34
N ASN A 183 -16.10 -9.14 13.25
CA ASN A 183 -16.38 -9.88 12.01
C ASN A 183 -15.08 -10.46 11.45
N ALA A 184 -15.02 -11.78 11.36
CA ALA A 184 -13.77 -12.49 11.11
C ALA A 184 -13.90 -13.58 10.05
N VAL A 185 -12.78 -13.85 9.38
CA VAL A 185 -12.54 -15.08 8.62
C VAL A 185 -11.59 -15.96 9.41
N VAL A 186 -11.92 -17.24 9.54
CA VAL A 186 -11.10 -18.20 10.29
C VAL A 186 -9.84 -18.56 9.50
N ALA A 187 -8.68 -18.33 10.10
CA ALA A 187 -7.39 -18.75 9.52
C ALA A 187 -7.08 -20.22 9.86
N SER A 188 -7.21 -20.58 11.15
CA SER A 188 -7.03 -21.95 11.62
C SER A 188 -7.88 -22.22 12.86
N ARG A 189 -8.20 -23.49 13.08
CA ARG A 189 -8.78 -24.03 14.30
C ARG A 189 -7.82 -25.08 14.86
N ASP A 190 -7.48 -24.94 16.15
CA ASP A 190 -6.46 -25.76 16.81
C ASP A 190 -7.05 -26.66 17.90
N ILE A 191 -8.37 -26.89 17.90
CA ILE A 191 -9.09 -27.71 18.88
C ILE A 191 -10.13 -28.63 18.22
N GLU A 192 -10.47 -29.71 18.95
CA GLU A 192 -11.48 -30.68 18.54
C GLU A 192 -12.59 -30.83 19.62
N LEU A 193 -13.76 -31.30 19.17
CA LEU A 193 -14.89 -31.61 20.06
C LEU A 193 -14.47 -32.66 21.10
N GLY A 194 -14.81 -32.44 22.38
CA GLY A 194 -14.45 -33.29 23.50
C GLY A 194 -13.00 -33.11 24.00
N GLN A 195 -12.18 -32.29 23.33
CA GLN A 195 -10.84 -31.97 23.79
C GLN A 195 -10.88 -31.11 25.05
N TYR A 196 -10.02 -31.38 26.04
CA TYR A 196 -9.85 -30.52 27.21
C TYR A 196 -8.91 -29.36 26.84
N VAL A 197 -9.34 -28.13 27.10
CA VAL A 197 -8.56 -26.90 26.88
C VAL A 197 -8.17 -26.28 28.22
N ASN A 198 -6.94 -25.76 28.27
CA ASN A 198 -6.45 -25.05 29.45
C ASN A 198 -6.71 -23.53 29.31
N ARG A 199 -6.73 -22.84 30.46
CA ARG A 199 -6.81 -21.37 30.46
C ARG A 199 -5.66 -20.77 29.67
N ALA A 200 -5.98 -19.74 28.81
CA ALA A 200 -5.07 -19.08 27.89
C ALA A 200 -4.51 -19.95 26.74
N GLN A 201 -5.01 -21.19 26.58
CA GLN A 201 -4.68 -22.01 25.42
C GLN A 201 -5.32 -21.40 24.15
N ALA A 202 -4.52 -21.24 23.08
CA ALA A 202 -5.03 -20.83 21.77
C ALA A 202 -5.99 -21.89 21.22
N VAL A 203 -7.12 -21.46 20.67
CA VAL A 203 -8.19 -22.33 20.17
C VAL A 203 -8.46 -22.10 18.68
N ALA A 204 -8.24 -20.88 18.19
CA ALA A 204 -8.37 -20.54 16.78
C ALA A 204 -7.58 -19.26 16.46
N VAL A 205 -7.26 -19.05 15.18
CA VAL A 205 -6.70 -17.80 14.67
C VAL A 205 -7.74 -17.17 13.74
N LEU A 206 -8.05 -15.89 14.02
CA LEU A 206 -9.05 -15.12 13.27
C LEU A 206 -8.40 -13.94 12.58
N PHE A 207 -8.78 -13.71 11.33
CA PHE A 207 -8.44 -12.53 10.54
C PHE A 207 -9.63 -11.59 10.46
N GLY A 208 -9.43 -10.29 10.57
CA GLY A 208 -10.48 -9.31 10.34
C GLY A 208 -11.02 -9.41 8.91
N ALA A 209 -12.35 -9.45 8.77
CA ALA A 209 -13.02 -9.64 7.50
C ALA A 209 -13.23 -8.33 6.71
N GLU A 210 -13.24 -7.17 7.39
CA GLU A 210 -13.67 -5.89 6.82
C GLU A 210 -12.59 -5.22 5.96
N GLU A 211 -11.31 -5.41 6.32
CA GLU A 211 -10.20 -4.72 5.70
C GLU A 211 -8.96 -5.62 5.64
N VAL A 212 -8.16 -5.43 4.61
CA VAL A 212 -6.82 -6.00 4.50
C VAL A 212 -5.79 -4.89 4.33
N GLU A 213 -4.55 -5.16 4.72
CA GLU A 213 -3.43 -4.25 4.55
C GLU A 213 -2.41 -4.84 3.59
N VAL A 214 -1.85 -3.99 2.72
CA VAL A 214 -0.74 -4.35 1.85
C VAL A 214 0.49 -3.59 2.31
N ARG A 215 1.55 -4.30 2.69
CA ARG A 215 2.84 -3.71 3.05
C ARG A 215 3.69 -3.58 1.80
N VAL A 216 4.03 -2.34 1.48
CA VAL A 216 4.73 -1.96 0.25
C VAL A 216 6.01 -1.21 0.60
N PRO A 217 7.20 -1.74 0.28
CA PRO A 217 8.46 -1.03 0.50
C PRO A 217 8.61 0.10 -0.53
N LEU A 218 8.83 1.31 -0.06
CA LEU A 218 9.12 2.48 -0.88
C LEU A 218 10.54 2.95 -0.63
N ALA A 219 11.32 3.17 -1.69
CA ALA A 219 12.63 3.77 -1.56
C ALA A 219 12.49 5.21 -1.02
N ILE A 220 13.40 5.65 -0.15
CA ILE A 220 13.35 6.98 0.48
C ILE A 220 13.20 8.10 -0.57
N ARG A 221 13.87 7.97 -1.72
CA ARG A 221 13.75 8.93 -2.83
C ARG A 221 12.34 9.01 -3.41
N GLN A 222 11.60 7.91 -3.41
CA GLN A 222 10.24 7.85 -3.96
C GLN A 222 9.21 8.55 -3.06
N LEU A 223 9.49 8.64 -1.74
CA LEU A 223 8.63 9.38 -0.82
C LEU A 223 8.53 10.87 -1.18
N GLY A 224 9.59 11.46 -1.76
CA GLY A 224 9.58 12.84 -2.23
C GLY A 224 8.59 13.11 -3.37
N PHE A 225 8.18 12.09 -4.11
CA PHE A 225 7.21 12.15 -5.20
C PHE A 225 5.76 11.98 -4.74
N LEU A 226 5.54 11.58 -3.48
CA LEU A 226 4.22 11.44 -2.90
C LEU A 226 3.79 12.73 -2.18
N ASP A 227 2.51 13.02 -2.23
CA ASP A 227 1.93 14.13 -1.48
C ASP A 227 1.54 13.68 -0.08
N ILE A 228 2.57 13.43 0.74
CA ILE A 228 2.42 13.00 2.13
C ILE A 228 3.26 13.89 3.05
N PRO A 229 2.77 14.26 4.22
CA PRO A 229 3.56 14.98 5.21
C PRO A 229 4.60 14.02 5.82
N LEU A 230 5.87 14.20 5.45
CA LEU A 230 6.99 13.33 5.90
C LEU A 230 7.23 13.34 7.42
N GLY A 231 6.64 14.28 8.14
CA GLY A 231 6.75 14.39 9.60
C GLY A 231 5.54 13.86 10.37
N SER A 232 4.48 13.41 9.69
CA SER A 232 3.29 12.88 10.37
C SER A 232 3.58 11.50 10.96
N ARG A 233 3.14 11.32 12.21
CA ARG A 233 3.15 10.03 12.90
C ARG A 233 1.72 9.55 13.04
N GLY A 234 1.48 8.27 12.79
CA GLY A 234 0.15 7.68 12.85
C GLY A 234 -0.55 7.59 11.49
N GLU A 235 -1.86 7.49 11.49
CA GLU A 235 -2.65 7.40 10.26
C GLU A 235 -2.75 8.77 9.59
N LEU A 236 -2.69 8.77 8.26
CA LEU A 236 -2.92 9.94 7.42
C LEU A 236 -4.41 10.27 7.41
N ASP A 237 -4.73 11.55 7.37
CA ASP A 237 -6.11 12.01 7.19
C ASP A 237 -6.69 11.42 5.90
N GLU A 238 -7.95 11.03 5.93
CA GLU A 238 -8.61 10.35 4.80
C GLU A 238 -8.56 11.16 3.49
N ASN A 239 -8.57 12.49 3.59
CA ASN A 239 -8.49 13.40 2.45
C ASN A 239 -7.05 13.62 1.95
N ALA A 240 -6.05 13.42 2.81
CA ALA A 240 -4.62 13.55 2.47
C ALA A 240 -3.98 12.21 2.07
N ALA A 241 -4.69 11.11 2.28
CA ALA A 241 -4.21 9.76 2.00
C ALA A 241 -4.16 9.49 0.48
N PRO A 242 -2.98 9.23 -0.12
CA PRO A 242 -2.88 8.91 -1.53
C PRO A 242 -3.71 7.70 -1.92
N THR A 243 -4.43 7.81 -3.03
CA THR A 243 -5.13 6.68 -3.63
C THR A 243 -4.13 5.74 -4.28
N VAL A 244 -4.35 4.45 -4.10
CA VAL A 244 -3.48 3.40 -4.63
C VAL A 244 -4.31 2.41 -5.43
N MET A 245 -3.87 2.15 -6.66
CA MET A 245 -4.40 1.06 -7.48
C MET A 245 -3.53 -0.17 -7.26
N LEU A 246 -4.13 -1.24 -6.82
CA LEU A 246 -3.48 -2.53 -6.63
C LEU A 246 -3.87 -3.46 -7.78
N THR A 247 -2.88 -4.09 -8.40
CA THR A 247 -3.09 -5.02 -9.51
C THR A 247 -2.43 -6.37 -9.17
N GLY A 248 -3.16 -7.45 -9.37
CA GLY A 248 -2.65 -8.79 -9.08
C GLY A 248 -3.35 -9.88 -9.88
N GLN A 249 -2.69 -11.01 -10.04
CA GLN A 249 -3.25 -12.18 -10.72
C GLN A 249 -3.92 -13.12 -9.71
N TYR A 250 -5.21 -13.39 -9.92
CA TYR A 250 -5.97 -14.34 -9.13
C TYR A 250 -6.93 -15.13 -10.01
N GLY A 251 -6.98 -16.45 -9.83
CA GLY A 251 -7.81 -17.33 -10.67
C GLY A 251 -7.43 -17.34 -12.17
N GLY A 252 -6.18 -16.97 -12.51
CA GLY A 252 -5.71 -16.89 -13.90
C GLY A 252 -6.09 -15.60 -14.63
N GLN A 253 -6.72 -14.66 -13.95
CA GLN A 253 -7.09 -13.33 -14.48
C GLN A 253 -6.42 -12.22 -13.69
N GLU A 254 -6.21 -11.09 -14.33
CA GLU A 254 -5.71 -9.88 -13.69
C GLU A 254 -6.89 -9.10 -13.08
N HIS A 255 -6.77 -8.78 -11.80
CA HIS A 255 -7.78 -8.04 -11.06
C HIS A 255 -7.18 -6.76 -10.49
N GLN A 256 -8.04 -5.77 -10.30
CA GLN A 256 -7.68 -4.48 -9.74
C GLN A 256 -8.50 -4.19 -8.50
N TRP A 257 -7.82 -3.66 -7.47
CA TRP A 257 -8.44 -3.23 -6.22
C TRP A 257 -7.99 -1.81 -5.91
N GLN A 258 -8.91 -1.01 -5.43
CA GLN A 258 -8.61 0.34 -4.99
C GLN A 258 -8.36 0.35 -3.49
N GLY A 259 -7.21 0.92 -3.09
CA GLY A 259 -6.85 1.12 -1.70
C GLY A 259 -6.43 2.55 -1.43
N ARG A 260 -6.11 2.84 -0.15
CA ARG A 260 -5.53 4.11 0.29
C ARG A 260 -4.31 3.85 1.15
N MET A 261 -3.30 4.69 0.98
CA MET A 261 -2.11 4.65 1.81
C MET A 261 -2.41 5.29 3.16
N VAL A 262 -2.54 4.49 4.23
CA VAL A 262 -2.97 4.98 5.54
C VAL A 262 -1.85 5.45 6.44
N ARG A 263 -0.64 4.88 6.30
CA ARG A 263 0.53 5.26 7.10
C ARG A 263 1.82 4.77 6.48
N THR A 264 2.92 5.35 6.93
CA THR A 264 4.28 4.82 6.73
C THR A 264 4.83 4.34 8.07
N GLU A 265 5.58 3.25 8.07
CA GLU A 265 6.27 2.81 9.27
C GLU A 265 7.40 3.80 9.61
N ALA A 266 7.64 3.99 10.91
CA ALA A 266 8.65 4.95 11.38
C ALA A 266 10.10 4.46 11.18
N ALA A 267 10.29 3.16 10.95
CA ALA A 267 11.60 2.55 10.79
C ALA A 267 11.98 2.46 9.31
N ILE A 268 13.20 2.88 9.01
CA ILE A 268 13.83 2.66 7.72
C ILE A 268 14.56 1.32 7.78
N ASP A 269 14.29 0.43 6.84
CA ASP A 269 15.07 -0.78 6.68
C ASP A 269 16.46 -0.40 6.14
N ALA A 270 17.47 -0.57 6.98
CA ALA A 270 18.85 -0.17 6.67
C ALA A 270 19.49 -1.00 5.53
N ASN A 271 19.02 -2.23 5.29
CA ASN A 271 19.57 -3.09 4.25
C ASN A 271 19.04 -2.71 2.86
N SER A 272 17.74 -2.42 2.78
CA SER A 272 17.07 -2.08 1.52
C SER A 272 16.95 -0.57 1.29
N ASN A 273 17.22 0.26 2.31
CA ASN A 273 17.02 1.72 2.30
C ASN A 273 15.59 2.11 1.90
N THR A 274 14.60 1.35 2.40
CA THR A 274 13.18 1.53 2.13
C THR A 274 12.41 1.80 3.41
N VAL A 275 11.27 2.47 3.26
CA VAL A 275 10.24 2.67 4.29
C VAL A 275 9.04 1.81 3.91
N GLN A 276 8.48 1.07 4.86
CA GLN A 276 7.27 0.32 4.63
C GLN A 276 6.06 1.25 4.65
N SER A 277 5.31 1.24 3.56
CA SER A 277 4.04 1.95 3.43
C SER A 277 2.89 0.97 3.53
N ILE A 278 1.89 1.33 4.31
CA ILE A 278 0.73 0.49 4.56
C ILE A 278 -0.44 1.02 3.75
N ILE A 279 -0.95 0.17 2.87
CA ILE A 279 -2.11 0.45 2.04
C ILE A 279 -3.28 -0.37 2.57
N ARG A 280 -4.38 0.28 2.87
CA ARG A 280 -5.61 -0.36 3.36
C ARG A 280 -6.61 -0.51 2.23
N VAL A 281 -7.19 -1.70 2.12
CA VAL A 281 -8.23 -2.03 1.16
C VAL A 281 -9.45 -2.53 1.91
N LYS A 282 -10.61 -1.92 1.67
CA LYS A 282 -11.87 -2.39 2.20
C LYS A 282 -12.30 -3.65 1.46
N GLN A 283 -12.68 -4.67 2.19
CA GLN A 283 -13.20 -5.91 1.64
C GLN A 283 -14.71 -5.78 1.39
N PRO A 284 -15.24 -6.42 0.34
CA PRO A 284 -16.68 -6.55 0.18
C PRO A 284 -17.26 -7.37 1.34
N ASP A 285 -18.46 -7.01 1.79
CA ASP A 285 -19.17 -7.76 2.82
C ASP A 285 -19.48 -9.17 2.30
N PRO A 286 -18.99 -10.24 2.95
CA PRO A 286 -19.23 -11.61 2.52
C PRO A 286 -20.72 -12.00 2.49
N LEU A 287 -21.54 -11.37 3.34
CA LEU A 287 -22.97 -11.62 3.42
C LEU A 287 -23.75 -10.89 2.32
N ALA A 288 -23.29 -9.70 1.91
CA ALA A 288 -23.90 -8.99 0.78
C ALA A 288 -23.63 -9.68 -0.57
N ALA A 289 -22.51 -10.36 -0.70
CA ALA A 289 -22.11 -11.07 -1.93
C ALA A 289 -23.01 -12.28 -2.26
N SER A 290 -23.76 -12.82 -1.31
CA SER A 290 -24.68 -13.95 -1.53
C SER A 290 -25.88 -13.62 -2.43
N HIS A 291 -26.16 -12.34 -2.70
CA HIS A 291 -27.34 -11.88 -3.46
C HIS A 291 -27.01 -11.13 -4.76
N ALA A 292 -25.75 -10.86 -5.07
CA ALA A 292 -25.34 -10.04 -6.21
C ALA A 292 -24.12 -10.61 -6.93
N TRP A 293 -24.28 -11.70 -7.66
CA TRP A 293 -23.24 -12.26 -8.51
C TRP A 293 -22.98 -11.47 -9.80
N GLU A 294 -23.64 -10.34 -10.00
CA GLU A 294 -23.42 -9.46 -11.17
C GLU A 294 -22.51 -8.25 -10.92
N THR A 295 -22.14 -7.94 -9.64
CA THR A 295 -21.28 -6.79 -9.33
C THR A 295 -20.22 -7.13 -8.26
N SER A 296 -19.86 -8.39 -8.12
CA SER A 296 -18.93 -8.85 -7.10
C SER A 296 -17.55 -8.28 -7.35
N GLN A 297 -17.17 -7.27 -6.59
CA GLN A 297 -15.77 -6.99 -6.34
C GLN A 297 -15.18 -8.25 -5.67
N ILE A 298 -14.25 -8.90 -6.35
CA ILE A 298 -13.56 -10.06 -5.81
C ILE A 298 -12.77 -9.61 -4.58
N PRO A 299 -12.94 -10.27 -3.41
CA PRO A 299 -12.17 -9.92 -2.23
C PRO A 299 -10.67 -10.08 -2.51
N LEU A 300 -9.86 -9.18 -1.98
CA LEU A 300 -8.40 -9.25 -2.10
C LEU A 300 -7.87 -10.34 -1.17
N PRO A 301 -7.32 -11.47 -1.69
CA PRO A 301 -6.93 -12.60 -0.85
C PRO A 301 -5.69 -12.28 -0.01
N ILE A 302 -5.73 -12.67 1.27
CA ILE A 302 -4.57 -12.60 2.15
C ILE A 302 -3.47 -13.53 1.62
N GLY A 303 -2.25 -13.03 1.57
CA GLY A 303 -1.10 -13.77 1.07
C GLY A 303 -0.76 -13.51 -0.40
N LEU A 304 -1.66 -12.90 -1.17
CA LEU A 304 -1.42 -12.53 -2.57
C LEU A 304 -0.33 -11.45 -2.65
N PHE A 305 0.52 -11.54 -3.69
CA PHE A 305 1.42 -10.47 -4.09
C PHE A 305 0.73 -9.58 -5.11
N VAL A 306 0.77 -8.27 -4.88
CA VAL A 306 0.15 -7.27 -5.73
C VAL A 306 1.13 -6.16 -6.08
N ARG A 307 0.99 -5.62 -7.29
CA ARG A 307 1.64 -4.38 -7.70
C ARG A 307 0.81 -3.21 -7.22
N ALA A 308 1.46 -2.23 -6.62
CA ALA A 308 0.83 -1.01 -6.12
C ALA A 308 1.28 0.19 -6.95
N SER A 309 0.33 0.87 -7.58
CA SER A 309 0.52 2.13 -8.29
C SER A 309 -0.05 3.24 -7.42
N ILE A 310 0.83 3.99 -6.76
CA ILE A 310 0.48 5.03 -5.78
C ILE A 310 0.44 6.37 -6.52
N LYS A 311 -0.70 7.08 -6.44
CA LYS A 311 -0.81 8.42 -7.00
C LYS A 311 0.06 9.39 -6.21
N GLY A 312 1.00 10.04 -6.89
CA GLY A 312 1.92 11.01 -6.33
C GLY A 312 1.49 12.46 -6.55
N LYS A 313 2.46 13.37 -6.35
CA LYS A 313 2.29 14.80 -6.57
C LYS A 313 2.04 15.11 -8.04
N ARG A 314 1.29 16.17 -8.28
CA ARG A 314 1.23 16.83 -9.57
C ARG A 314 2.39 17.79 -9.68
N VAL A 315 3.18 17.67 -10.74
CA VAL A 315 4.30 18.58 -11.05
C VAL A 315 3.93 19.35 -12.30
N GLU A 316 4.07 20.67 -12.23
CA GLU A 316 3.82 21.60 -13.32
C GLU A 316 5.12 21.96 -14.03
N ASP A 317 5.03 22.48 -15.23
CA ASP A 317 6.17 22.95 -16.03
C ASP A 317 7.23 21.86 -16.32
N ILE A 318 6.78 20.65 -16.57
CA ILE A 318 7.63 19.50 -16.91
C ILE A 318 7.53 19.19 -18.40
N ILE A 319 8.66 18.84 -18.99
CA ILE A 319 8.74 18.35 -20.36
C ILE A 319 8.80 16.82 -20.30
N ALA A 320 7.80 16.14 -20.88
CA ALA A 320 7.79 14.69 -20.97
C ALA A 320 8.12 14.25 -22.40
N LEU A 321 9.23 13.52 -22.54
CA LEU A 321 9.71 12.99 -23.81
C LEU A 321 9.90 11.47 -23.72
N PRO A 322 9.87 10.74 -24.85
CA PRO A 322 10.22 9.32 -24.84
C PRO A 322 11.63 9.10 -24.29
N ARG A 323 11.82 8.06 -23.48
CA ARG A 323 13.13 7.74 -22.88
C ARG A 323 14.26 7.62 -23.91
N SER A 324 13.92 7.23 -25.15
CA SER A 324 14.88 7.07 -26.24
C SER A 324 15.57 8.37 -26.69
N VAL A 325 15.10 9.55 -26.26
CA VAL A 325 15.73 10.84 -26.60
C VAL A 325 17.01 11.12 -25.82
N ILE A 326 17.19 10.47 -24.67
CA ILE A 326 18.36 10.68 -23.82
C ILE A 326 19.59 10.02 -24.45
N ARG A 327 20.66 10.81 -24.56
CA ARG A 327 21.99 10.41 -25.02
C ARG A 327 23.03 10.70 -23.95
N ASN A 328 24.15 9.98 -23.96
CA ASN A 328 25.32 10.24 -23.10
C ASN A 328 24.98 10.58 -21.64
N ASN A 329 23.99 9.90 -21.06
CA ASN A 329 23.44 10.04 -19.70
C ASN A 329 22.50 11.23 -19.48
N ASN A 330 22.77 12.45 -19.91
CA ASN A 330 21.96 13.64 -19.61
C ASN A 330 21.81 14.58 -20.80
N GLN A 331 22.10 14.13 -22.03
CA GLN A 331 22.05 14.96 -23.22
C GLN A 331 20.87 14.59 -24.10
N VAL A 332 20.33 15.58 -24.78
CA VAL A 332 19.36 15.43 -25.86
C VAL A 332 19.89 16.09 -27.14
N LEU A 333 19.30 15.75 -28.27
CA LEU A 333 19.63 16.35 -29.57
C LEU A 333 18.59 17.39 -29.93
N VAL A 334 18.97 18.65 -29.89
CA VAL A 334 18.13 19.79 -30.29
C VAL A 334 18.39 20.14 -31.74
N VAL A 335 17.33 20.42 -32.52
CA VAL A 335 17.40 20.89 -33.88
C VAL A 335 17.10 22.39 -33.90
N ASP A 336 18.05 23.19 -34.46
CA ASP A 336 17.91 24.63 -34.53
C ASP A 336 17.04 25.09 -35.78
N ALA A 337 16.85 26.39 -35.89
CA ALA A 337 16.08 26.99 -36.97
C ALA A 337 16.74 26.80 -38.38
N GLU A 338 18.04 26.55 -38.41
CA GLU A 338 18.83 26.26 -39.62
C GLU A 338 18.86 24.76 -39.95
N ASN A 339 18.04 23.94 -39.28
CA ASN A 339 18.00 22.47 -39.39
C ASN A 339 19.33 21.79 -39.08
N LYS A 340 20.07 22.32 -38.13
CA LYS A 340 21.28 21.70 -37.61
C LYS A 340 21.03 21.12 -36.23
N MET A 341 21.68 20.00 -35.92
CA MET A 341 21.48 19.24 -34.70
C MET A 341 22.66 19.37 -33.76
N TYR A 342 22.39 19.61 -32.46
CA TYR A 342 23.39 19.83 -31.43
C TYR A 342 23.05 19.02 -30.17
N TYR A 343 24.07 18.52 -29.49
CA TYR A 343 23.92 17.99 -28.12
C TYR A 343 23.69 19.13 -27.16
N ARG A 344 22.70 18.95 -26.28
CA ARG A 344 22.40 19.87 -25.17
C ARG A 344 22.21 19.09 -23.89
N ASP A 345 22.84 19.56 -22.81
CA ASP A 345 22.67 19.02 -21.47
C ASP A 345 21.29 19.41 -20.94
N VAL A 346 20.62 18.46 -20.28
CA VAL A 346 19.30 18.66 -19.68
C VAL A 346 19.28 18.21 -18.23
N GLU A 347 18.41 18.84 -17.45
CA GLU A 347 18.16 18.46 -16.07
C GLU A 347 17.04 17.43 -16.03
N ILE A 348 17.41 16.16 -15.77
CA ILE A 348 16.45 15.07 -15.65
C ILE A 348 15.80 15.13 -14.28
N PHE A 349 14.50 15.42 -14.23
CA PHE A 349 13.70 15.34 -13.00
C PHE A 349 13.47 13.88 -12.60
N ARG A 350 13.04 13.03 -13.57
CA ARG A 350 12.78 11.61 -13.33
C ARG A 350 12.87 10.79 -14.61
N LEU A 351 13.43 9.60 -14.48
CA LEU A 351 13.46 8.60 -15.54
C LEU A 351 12.36 7.56 -15.23
N GLU A 352 11.41 7.40 -16.15
CA GLU A 352 10.39 6.37 -16.09
C GLU A 352 10.68 5.25 -17.09
N GLU A 353 9.86 4.22 -17.16
CA GLU A 353 10.12 3.07 -18.02
C GLU A 353 10.12 3.47 -19.50
N ASP A 354 9.10 4.20 -19.94
CA ASP A 354 8.88 4.59 -21.34
C ASP A 354 9.23 6.05 -21.64
N ARG A 355 9.30 6.92 -20.63
CA ARG A 355 9.49 8.36 -20.79
C ARG A 355 10.52 8.93 -19.79
N VAL A 356 11.02 10.11 -20.14
CA VAL A 356 11.86 10.94 -19.27
C VAL A 356 11.13 12.25 -18.98
N LEU A 357 11.15 12.66 -17.71
CA LEU A 357 10.65 13.94 -17.26
C LEU A 357 11.84 14.88 -17.07
N ILE A 358 11.82 16.02 -17.74
CA ILE A 358 12.88 17.01 -17.77
C ILE A 358 12.38 18.29 -17.11
N SER A 359 13.15 18.83 -16.15
CA SER A 359 12.82 20.05 -15.42
C SER A 359 13.53 21.30 -15.96
N GLY A 360 14.58 21.13 -16.78
CA GLY A 360 15.33 22.27 -17.28
C GLY A 360 16.29 21.91 -18.41
N GLY A 361 16.83 22.95 -19.06
CA GLY A 361 17.79 22.82 -20.18
C GLY A 361 17.15 22.91 -21.56
N LEU A 362 15.81 22.96 -21.67
CA LEU A 362 15.08 23.10 -22.93
C LEU A 362 14.08 24.26 -22.83
N LEU A 363 13.84 24.90 -23.96
CA LEU A 363 12.86 25.98 -24.09
C LEU A 363 11.59 25.47 -24.79
N PRO A 364 10.40 25.95 -24.42
CA PRO A 364 9.16 25.63 -25.12
C PRO A 364 9.25 26.01 -26.61
N GLY A 365 8.77 25.13 -27.50
CA GLY A 365 8.83 25.29 -28.92
C GLY A 365 10.11 24.81 -29.60
N GLU A 366 11.14 24.38 -28.85
CA GLU A 366 12.33 23.76 -29.46
C GLU A 366 12.00 22.36 -30.01
N LEU A 367 12.70 21.98 -31.09
CA LEU A 367 12.54 20.67 -31.71
C LEU A 367 13.61 19.69 -31.17
N ILE A 368 13.16 18.56 -30.66
CA ILE A 368 14.04 17.49 -30.15
C ILE A 368 14.00 16.29 -31.08
N CYS A 369 15.17 15.79 -31.45
CA CYS A 369 15.29 14.58 -32.26
C CYS A 369 14.94 13.33 -31.44
N ILE A 370 13.91 12.60 -31.90
CA ILE A 370 13.46 11.33 -31.30
C ILE A 370 13.94 10.09 -32.07
N SER A 371 14.56 10.27 -33.24
CA SER A 371 15.09 9.17 -34.05
C SER A 371 16.34 8.54 -33.42
N PRO A 372 16.50 7.22 -33.43
CA PRO A 372 17.71 6.55 -32.98
C PRO A 372 18.84 6.72 -34.01
N ILE A 373 19.66 7.75 -33.86
CA ILE A 373 20.83 7.99 -34.74
C ILE A 373 22.09 7.49 -34.02
N GLN A 374 22.90 6.69 -34.71
CA GLN A 374 24.08 6.05 -34.10
C GLN A 374 25.32 6.97 -34.04
N ALA A 375 25.48 7.87 -35.00
CA ALA A 375 26.62 8.79 -35.04
C ALA A 375 26.13 10.21 -35.34
N VAL A 376 26.26 11.10 -34.36
CA VAL A 376 25.87 12.50 -34.47
C VAL A 376 27.10 13.37 -34.24
N VAL A 377 27.29 14.33 -35.13
CA VAL A 377 28.31 15.39 -35.00
C VAL A 377 27.59 16.72 -34.78
N ASN A 378 28.05 17.50 -33.82
CA ASN A 378 27.48 18.84 -33.58
C ASN A 378 27.49 19.68 -34.86
N GLY A 379 26.34 20.29 -35.22
CA GLY A 379 26.18 21.07 -36.43
C GLY A 379 25.81 20.23 -37.65
N MET A 380 25.50 18.94 -37.51
CA MET A 380 25.05 18.08 -38.60
C MET A 380 23.73 18.57 -39.17
N SER A 381 23.65 18.74 -40.53
CA SER A 381 22.42 19.12 -41.21
C SER A 381 21.42 17.95 -41.24
N VAL A 382 20.19 18.21 -40.86
CA VAL A 382 19.09 17.24 -40.79
C VAL A 382 17.84 17.78 -41.48
N GLN A 383 16.97 16.87 -41.87
CA GLN A 383 15.65 17.22 -42.38
C GLN A 383 14.59 16.82 -41.33
N PRO A 384 14.06 17.76 -40.53
CA PRO A 384 13.10 17.45 -39.51
C PRO A 384 11.74 17.03 -40.12
N VAL A 385 11.22 15.89 -39.64
CA VAL A 385 9.88 15.40 -39.94
C VAL A 385 9.13 15.42 -38.60
N GLN A 386 8.15 16.30 -38.48
CA GLN A 386 7.34 16.36 -37.25
C GLN A 386 6.52 15.08 -37.11
N GLU A 387 6.65 14.42 -35.96
CA GLU A 387 5.74 13.38 -35.54
C GLU A 387 4.50 14.07 -34.98
N ILE A 388 3.36 13.98 -35.70
CA ILE A 388 2.07 14.45 -35.18
C ILE A 388 1.80 13.58 -33.91
N THR A 389 2.09 14.14 -32.76
CA THR A 389 1.83 13.47 -31.49
C THR A 389 0.32 13.25 -31.37
N SER A 390 -0.12 12.01 -31.49
CA SER A 390 -1.53 11.60 -31.42
C SER A 390 -2.10 11.68 -30.00
N ALA A 391 -1.75 12.71 -29.22
CA ALA A 391 -2.36 13.00 -27.93
C ALA A 391 -3.83 13.46 -28.05
N SER A 392 -4.28 13.88 -29.25
CA SER A 392 -5.67 14.30 -29.52
C SER A 392 -6.63 13.17 -29.91
N ALA A 393 -6.15 11.94 -30.15
CA ALA A 393 -6.99 10.82 -30.57
C ALA A 393 -7.54 9.96 -29.40
N GLN A 394 -7.09 10.15 -28.17
CA GLN A 394 -7.57 9.41 -27.00
C GLN A 394 -8.65 10.15 -26.18
N ALA A 395 -8.94 11.41 -26.48
CA ALA A 395 -10.04 12.16 -25.85
C ALA A 395 -11.38 12.02 -26.59
N ALA A 396 -11.46 11.20 -27.65
CA ALA A 396 -12.66 11.02 -28.49
C ALA A 396 -13.05 9.54 -28.66
N ARG A 397 -12.78 8.69 -27.64
CA ARG A 397 -13.37 7.32 -27.57
C ARG A 397 -13.90 7.01 -26.20
#